data_2c8955602e424d333072bc65affeac2f
#
_entry.id   2c8955602e424d333072bc65affeac2f
#
_cell.length_a   1.000
_cell.length_b   1.000
_cell.length_c   1.000
_cell.angle_alpha   90.00
_cell.angle_beta   90.00
_cell.angle_gamma   90.00
#
_symmetry.space_group_name_H-M   'P 1'
#
loop_
_entity.id
_entity.type
_entity.pdbx_description
1 polymer ?
#
loop_
_entity_poly.entity_id
_entity_poly.type
_entity_poly.pdbx_seq_one_letter_code
_entity_poly.pdbx_strand_id
1 'polypeptide(L)'
;MRYVNLSTILVYRLVSRKVMKRFPDFESLVDAKVLLPHELVRLNRLNEKTPHEITWLPILWALKLLTNARNDGKIVIEAPMFSQLQRSFDEIENCNRKILNYSWLHFPLAYTQVATFSVNLYFFAALFGRQYLIPRFYEV
;
A
#
# COMPACT_ATOMS: atom_id res chain seq x y z
N MET A 1 11.73 -16.07 2.85
CA MET A 1 11.64 -14.81 3.61
C MET A 1 12.21 -13.61 2.85
N ARG A 2 13.41 -13.66 2.26
CA ARG A 2 14.01 -12.52 1.53
C ARG A 2 13.10 -11.91 0.45
N TYR A 3 12.47 -12.73 -0.40
CA TYR A 3 11.57 -12.22 -1.45
C TYR A 3 10.30 -11.56 -0.93
N VAL A 4 9.75 -12.06 0.18
CA VAL A 4 8.59 -11.44 0.83
C VAL A 4 8.97 -10.05 1.35
N ASN A 5 10.11 -9.95 2.04
CA ASN A 5 10.62 -8.67 2.52
C ASN A 5 10.91 -7.70 1.36
N LEU A 6 11.50 -8.19 0.27
CA LEU A 6 11.77 -7.38 -0.92
C LEU A 6 10.46 -6.82 -1.53
N SER A 7 9.43 -7.66 -1.70
CA SER A 7 8.12 -7.19 -2.19
C SER A 7 7.53 -6.10 -1.31
N THR A 8 7.55 -6.31 0.00
CA THR A 8 7.04 -5.34 0.98
C THR A 8 7.84 -4.03 0.95
N ILE A 9 9.18 -4.10 0.86
CA ILE A 9 10.03 -2.90 0.73
C ILE A 9 9.71 -2.13 -0.56
N LEU A 10 9.52 -2.82 -1.68
CA LEU A 10 9.13 -2.18 -2.94
C LEU A 10 7.80 -1.45 -2.83
N VAL A 11 6.79 -2.03 -2.17
CA VAL A 11 5.52 -1.38 -1.90
C VAL A 11 5.69 -0.15 -1.01
N TYR A 12 6.40 -0.29 0.12
CA TYR A 12 6.63 0.83 1.02
C TYR A 12 7.48 1.95 0.40
N ARG A 13 8.36 1.63 -0.53
CA ARG A 13 9.11 2.64 -1.30
C ARG A 13 8.18 3.57 -2.08
N LEU A 14 7.06 3.06 -2.57
CA LEU A 14 6.07 3.84 -3.31
C LEU A 14 5.18 4.69 -2.40
N VAL A 15 4.84 4.16 -1.23
CA VAL A 15 3.89 4.78 -0.30
C VAL A 15 4.57 5.71 0.70
N SER A 16 5.76 5.35 1.18
CA SER A 16 6.44 6.05 2.26
C SER A 16 7.64 6.85 1.78
N ARG A 17 7.58 8.18 1.93
CA ARG A 17 8.72 9.07 1.64
C ARG A 17 9.98 8.74 2.47
N LYS A 18 9.83 8.19 3.68
CA LYS A 18 10.98 7.80 4.51
C LYS A 18 11.70 6.59 3.92
N VAL A 19 10.95 5.60 3.45
CA VAL A 19 11.52 4.40 2.80
C VAL A 19 12.11 4.77 1.43
N MET A 20 11.46 5.63 0.66
CA MET A 20 11.98 6.15 -0.60
C MET A 20 13.32 6.89 -0.43
N LYS A 21 13.47 7.69 0.63
CA LYS A 21 14.75 8.35 0.95
C LYS A 21 15.84 7.37 1.36
N ARG A 22 15.49 6.27 2.01
CA ARG A 22 16.44 5.24 2.43
C ARG A 22 16.91 4.35 1.27
N PHE A 23 16.00 4.09 0.33
CA PHE A 23 16.24 3.25 -0.84
C PHE A 23 15.81 4.01 -2.10
N PRO A 24 16.58 5.03 -2.54
CA PRO A 24 16.23 5.82 -3.72
C PRO A 24 16.27 4.98 -4.98
N ASP A 25 17.27 4.11 -5.12
CA ASP A 25 17.51 3.29 -6.28
C ASP A 25 17.46 1.80 -5.94
N PHE A 26 17.31 0.96 -6.97
CA PHE A 26 17.36 -0.49 -6.78
C PHE A 26 18.75 -0.99 -6.36
N GLU A 27 19.80 -0.23 -6.66
CA GLU A 27 21.17 -0.52 -6.25
C GLU A 27 21.33 -0.47 -4.72
N SER A 28 20.65 0.49 -4.06
CA SER A 28 20.62 0.58 -2.60
C SER A 28 20.01 -0.65 -1.92
N LEU A 29 19.16 -1.40 -2.62
CA LEU A 29 18.62 -2.68 -2.15
C LEU A 29 19.65 -3.81 -2.27
N VAL A 30 20.58 -3.71 -3.21
CA VAL A 30 21.69 -4.65 -3.33
C VAL A 30 22.68 -4.43 -2.19
N ASP A 31 23.02 -3.19 -1.88
CA ASP A 31 23.88 -2.82 -0.76
C ASP A 31 23.31 -3.29 0.59
N ALA A 32 22.01 -3.21 0.72
CA ALA A 32 21.26 -3.72 1.89
C ALA A 32 21.14 -5.27 1.91
N LYS A 33 21.70 -5.99 0.92
CA LYS A 33 21.61 -7.45 0.76
C LYS A 33 20.20 -8.02 0.68
N VAL A 34 19.22 -7.18 0.33
CA VAL A 34 17.82 -7.58 0.12
C VAL A 34 17.61 -8.06 -1.31
N LEU A 35 18.34 -7.49 -2.26
CA LEU A 35 18.33 -7.84 -3.67
C LEU A 35 19.70 -8.39 -4.09
N LEU A 36 19.75 -9.39 -4.96
CA LEU A 36 21.01 -9.89 -5.51
C LEU A 36 21.35 -9.22 -6.85
N PRO A 37 22.65 -9.07 -7.20
CA PRO A 37 23.04 -8.37 -8.44
C PRO A 37 22.39 -8.96 -9.71
N HIS A 38 22.27 -10.27 -9.80
CA HIS A 38 21.64 -10.93 -10.95
C HIS A 38 20.11 -10.73 -11.00
N GLU A 39 19.48 -10.52 -9.84
CA GLU A 39 18.06 -10.18 -9.72
C GLU A 39 17.80 -8.71 -10.11
N LEU A 40 18.75 -7.82 -9.78
CA LEU A 40 18.71 -6.41 -10.19
C LEU A 40 18.62 -6.28 -11.71
N VAL A 41 19.46 -7.02 -12.45
CA VAL A 41 19.45 -6.99 -13.92
C VAL A 41 18.07 -7.40 -14.48
N ARG A 42 17.46 -8.43 -13.88
CA ARG A 42 16.12 -8.89 -14.29
C ARG A 42 15.03 -7.86 -13.96
N LEU A 43 15.14 -7.24 -12.79
CA LEU A 43 14.19 -6.25 -12.32
C LEU A 43 14.24 -5.00 -13.19
N ASN A 44 15.44 -4.48 -13.51
CA ASN A 44 15.63 -3.34 -14.40
C ASN A 44 15.08 -3.61 -15.81
N ARG A 45 15.39 -4.79 -16.39
CA ARG A 45 14.86 -5.17 -17.70
C ARG A 45 13.34 -5.20 -17.77
N LEU A 46 12.68 -5.60 -16.68
CA LEU A 46 11.22 -5.63 -16.61
C LEU A 46 10.64 -4.24 -16.36
N ASN A 47 11.31 -3.43 -15.54
CA ASN A 47 10.90 -2.06 -15.27
C ASN A 47 10.94 -1.17 -16.53
N GLU A 48 11.89 -1.40 -17.42
CA GLU A 48 11.95 -0.71 -18.71
C GLU A 48 10.83 -1.12 -19.68
N LYS A 49 10.37 -2.38 -19.58
CA LYS A 49 9.36 -2.94 -20.50
C LYS A 49 7.91 -2.73 -20.01
N THR A 50 7.72 -2.54 -18.73
CA THR A 50 6.39 -2.48 -18.13
C THR A 50 6.15 -1.10 -17.54
N PRO A 51 5.10 -0.37 -17.96
CA PRO A 51 4.75 0.94 -17.38
C PRO A 51 4.19 0.81 -15.97
N HIS A 52 3.99 -0.41 -15.48
CA HIS A 52 3.41 -0.69 -14.17
C HIS A 52 4.48 -1.11 -13.17
N GLU A 53 4.24 -0.76 -11.91
CA GLU A 53 5.12 -1.08 -10.79
C GLU A 53 5.27 -2.59 -10.58
N ILE A 54 6.52 -3.05 -10.45
CA ILE A 54 6.90 -4.47 -10.42
C ILE A 54 6.97 -4.99 -8.97
N THR A 55 6.05 -4.58 -8.12
CA THR A 55 6.03 -4.96 -6.69
C THR A 55 5.66 -6.43 -6.45
N TRP A 56 4.95 -7.04 -7.37
CA TRP A 56 4.51 -8.45 -7.34
C TRP A 56 5.60 -9.46 -7.72
N LEU A 57 6.62 -9.02 -8.45
CA LEU A 57 7.63 -9.89 -9.04
C LEU A 57 8.41 -10.74 -8.01
N PRO A 58 8.85 -10.21 -6.87
CA PRO A 58 9.56 -11.04 -5.87
C PRO A 58 8.69 -12.17 -5.30
N ILE A 59 7.39 -11.96 -5.17
CA ILE A 59 6.47 -13.02 -4.70
C ILE A 59 6.36 -14.12 -5.74
N LEU A 60 6.29 -13.77 -7.02
CA LEU A 60 6.32 -14.76 -8.09
C LEU A 60 7.63 -15.57 -8.09
N TRP A 61 8.78 -14.93 -7.81
CA TRP A 61 10.05 -15.65 -7.66
C TRP A 61 10.04 -16.62 -6.48
N ALA A 62 9.46 -16.21 -5.35
CA ALA A 62 9.29 -17.07 -4.18
C ALA A 62 8.44 -18.30 -4.49
N LEU A 63 7.29 -18.10 -5.16
CA LEU A 63 6.40 -19.19 -5.58
C LEU A 63 7.09 -20.15 -6.56
N LYS A 64 7.81 -19.62 -7.55
CA LYS A 64 8.56 -20.43 -8.51
C LYS A 64 9.66 -21.27 -7.83
N LEU A 65 10.38 -20.67 -6.89
CA LEU A 65 11.41 -21.37 -6.13
C LEU A 65 10.79 -22.49 -5.27
N LEU A 66 9.65 -22.24 -4.65
CA LEU A 66 8.91 -23.22 -3.87
C LEU A 66 8.42 -24.39 -4.74
N THR A 67 7.86 -24.10 -5.92
CA THR A 67 7.38 -25.11 -6.87
C THR A 67 8.54 -25.96 -7.39
N ASN A 68 9.67 -25.35 -7.73
CA ASN A 68 10.86 -26.08 -8.17
C ASN A 68 11.40 -26.97 -7.06
N ALA A 69 11.48 -26.49 -5.81
CA ALA A 69 11.95 -27.28 -4.68
C ALA A 69 11.04 -28.49 -4.38
N ARG A 70 9.74 -28.37 -4.64
CA ARG A 70 8.81 -29.51 -4.56
C ARG A 70 9.04 -30.50 -5.68
N ASN A 71 9.19 -30.04 -6.92
CA ASN A 71 9.42 -30.89 -8.09
C ASN A 71 10.77 -31.63 -8.00
N ASP A 72 11.77 -30.97 -7.41
CA ASP A 72 13.11 -31.59 -7.16
C ASP A 72 13.09 -32.57 -5.97
N GLY A 73 11.95 -32.79 -5.32
CA GLY A 73 11.82 -33.66 -4.15
C GLY A 73 12.51 -33.17 -2.88
N LYS A 74 12.98 -31.90 -2.85
CA LYS A 74 13.62 -31.29 -1.66
C LYS A 74 12.62 -30.99 -0.56
N ILE A 75 11.36 -30.82 -0.93
CA ILE A 75 10.25 -30.55 -0.02
C ILE A 75 9.17 -31.59 -0.27
N VAL A 76 8.97 -32.48 0.71
CA VAL A 76 7.92 -33.50 0.67
C VAL A 76 6.73 -32.96 1.46
N ILE A 77 5.79 -32.35 0.76
CA ILE A 77 4.57 -31.81 1.34
C ILE A 77 3.38 -32.32 0.56
N GLU A 78 2.31 -32.68 1.26
CA GLU A 78 1.03 -33.08 0.65
C GLU A 78 0.38 -31.93 -0.13
N ALA A 79 -0.40 -32.28 -1.15
CA ALA A 79 -1.04 -31.30 -2.04
C ALA A 79 -1.89 -30.24 -1.32
N PRO A 80 -2.72 -30.58 -0.28
CA PRO A 80 -3.49 -29.59 0.45
C PRO A 80 -2.63 -28.57 1.21
N MET A 81 -1.54 -29.05 1.83
CA MET A 81 -0.63 -28.19 2.59
C MET A 81 0.16 -27.26 1.67
N PHE A 82 0.53 -27.74 0.49
CA PHE A 82 1.18 -26.92 -0.54
C PHE A 82 0.24 -25.82 -1.04
N SER A 83 -1.05 -26.11 -1.26
CA SER A 83 -2.02 -25.12 -1.69
C SER A 83 -2.29 -24.07 -0.58
N GLN A 84 -2.27 -24.48 0.67
CA GLN A 84 -2.38 -23.55 1.80
C GLN A 84 -1.18 -22.59 1.86
N LEU A 85 0.03 -23.09 1.63
CA LEU A 85 1.22 -22.26 1.56
C LEU A 85 1.16 -21.25 0.40
N GLN A 86 0.68 -21.66 -0.78
CA GLN A 86 0.46 -20.75 -1.90
C GLN A 86 -0.55 -19.66 -1.55
N ARG A 87 -1.67 -19.99 -0.90
CA ARG A 87 -2.66 -19.00 -0.43
C ARG A 87 -2.06 -17.97 0.52
N SER A 88 -1.14 -18.38 1.39
CA SER A 88 -0.45 -17.42 2.28
C SER A 88 0.38 -16.40 1.49
N PHE A 89 1.02 -16.78 0.38
CA PHE A 89 1.71 -15.83 -0.50
C PHE A 89 0.73 -14.90 -1.22
N ASP A 90 -0.41 -15.42 -1.68
CA ASP A 90 -1.46 -14.63 -2.31
C ASP A 90 -2.07 -13.62 -1.33
N GLU A 91 -2.24 -14.00 -0.06
CA GLU A 91 -2.70 -13.09 1.01
C GLU A 91 -1.72 -11.94 1.22
N ILE A 92 -0.42 -12.22 1.27
CA ILE A 92 0.62 -11.18 1.40
C ILE A 92 0.58 -10.24 0.19
N GLU A 93 0.45 -10.78 -1.03
CA GLU A 93 0.33 -9.96 -2.23
C GLU A 93 -0.94 -9.09 -2.20
N ASN A 94 -2.07 -9.66 -1.78
CA ASN A 94 -3.32 -8.93 -1.64
C ASN A 94 -3.21 -7.81 -0.60
N CYS A 95 -2.51 -8.03 0.52
CA CYS A 95 -2.24 -6.97 1.49
C CYS A 95 -1.37 -5.85 0.89
N ASN A 96 -0.31 -6.21 0.18
CA ASN A 96 0.56 -5.27 -0.51
C ASN A 96 -0.22 -4.43 -1.54
N ARG A 97 -1.08 -5.07 -2.33
CA ARG A 97 -1.96 -4.40 -3.31
C ARG A 97 -2.98 -3.47 -2.66
N LYS A 98 -3.56 -3.86 -1.51
CA LYS A 98 -4.43 -2.98 -0.74
C LYS A 98 -3.70 -1.72 -0.28
N ILE A 99 -2.47 -1.84 0.21
CA ILE A 99 -1.66 -0.69 0.63
C ILE A 99 -1.45 0.28 -0.56
N LEU A 100 -1.12 -0.22 -1.74
CA LEU A 100 -0.99 0.59 -2.95
C LEU A 100 -2.31 1.27 -3.33
N ASN A 101 -3.42 0.53 -3.34
CA ASN A 101 -4.74 1.07 -3.65
C ASN A 101 -5.14 2.19 -2.69
N TYR A 102 -4.90 2.03 -1.38
CA TYR A 102 -5.16 3.10 -0.40
C TYR A 102 -4.27 4.33 -0.63
N SER A 103 -3.04 4.15 -1.09
CA SER A 103 -2.16 5.26 -1.45
C SER A 103 -2.64 6.03 -2.67
N TRP A 104 -3.32 5.37 -3.61
CA TRP A 104 -3.88 5.99 -4.82
C TRP A 104 -5.23 6.66 -4.57
N LEU A 105 -5.98 6.20 -3.59
CA LEU A 105 -7.28 6.76 -3.23
C LEU A 105 -7.10 8.03 -2.39
N HIS A 106 -6.82 9.13 -3.05
CA HIS A 106 -6.87 10.44 -2.38
C HIS A 106 -8.33 10.86 -2.26
N PHE A 107 -8.79 11.12 -1.02
CA PHE A 107 -10.07 11.78 -0.83
C PHE A 107 -10.04 13.13 -1.57
N PRO A 108 -10.99 13.40 -2.49
CA PRO A 108 -11.02 14.67 -3.18
C PRO A 108 -11.05 15.80 -2.17
N LEU A 109 -10.14 16.75 -2.27
CA LEU A 109 -10.04 17.90 -1.37
C LEU A 109 -11.37 18.67 -1.30
N ALA A 110 -12.12 18.67 -2.40
CA ALA A 110 -13.47 19.23 -2.46
C ALA A 110 -14.43 18.66 -1.41
N TYR A 111 -14.31 17.38 -1.07
CA TYR A 111 -15.19 16.73 -0.09
C TYR A 111 -14.97 17.29 1.32
N THR A 112 -13.71 17.41 1.72
CA THR A 112 -13.33 18.03 3.00
C THR A 112 -13.67 19.50 3.06
N GLN A 113 -13.52 20.22 1.96
CA GLN A 113 -13.88 21.63 1.86
C GLN A 113 -15.40 21.85 2.02
N VAL A 114 -16.22 21.07 1.32
CA VAL A 114 -17.69 21.15 1.42
C VAL A 114 -18.15 20.81 2.83
N ALA A 115 -17.61 19.78 3.46
CA ALA A 115 -17.97 19.42 4.84
C ALA A 115 -17.61 20.55 5.82
N THR A 116 -16.40 21.10 5.75
CA THR A 116 -15.94 22.19 6.60
C THR A 116 -16.78 23.47 6.37
N PHE A 117 -17.06 23.79 5.10
CA PHE A 117 -17.90 24.94 4.76
C PHE A 117 -19.32 24.80 5.31
N SER A 118 -19.93 23.62 5.18
CA SER A 118 -21.29 23.35 5.68
C SER A 118 -21.37 23.50 7.21
N VAL A 119 -20.37 22.99 7.93
CA VAL A 119 -20.29 23.12 9.38
C VAL A 119 -20.15 24.60 9.80
N ASN A 120 -19.24 25.32 9.16
CA ASN A 120 -19.04 26.75 9.46
C ASN A 120 -20.27 27.56 9.11
N LEU A 121 -20.92 27.29 7.98
CA LEU A 121 -22.18 27.97 7.61
C LEU A 121 -23.31 27.69 8.61
N TYR A 122 -23.42 26.45 9.08
CA TYR A 122 -24.39 26.10 10.13
C TYR A 122 -24.14 26.88 11.41
N PHE A 123 -22.91 26.96 11.90
CA PHE A 123 -22.59 27.73 13.10
C PHE A 123 -22.85 29.21 12.90
N PHE A 124 -22.50 29.76 11.73
CA PHE A 124 -22.79 31.15 11.42
C PHE A 124 -24.30 31.44 11.41
N ALA A 125 -25.10 30.62 10.76
CA ALA A 125 -26.55 30.74 10.75
C ALA A 125 -27.15 30.58 12.17
N ALA A 126 -26.61 29.68 12.98
CA ALA A 126 -27.05 29.45 14.34
C ALA A 126 -26.79 30.66 15.27
N LEU A 127 -25.71 31.41 15.03
CA LEU A 127 -25.44 32.65 15.77
C LEU A 127 -26.57 33.69 15.62
N PHE A 128 -27.15 33.79 14.43
CA PHE A 128 -28.26 34.73 14.20
C PHE A 128 -29.62 34.12 14.55
N GLY A 129 -29.85 32.86 14.18
CA GLY A 129 -31.13 32.20 14.35
C GLY A 129 -31.46 31.76 15.77
N ARG A 130 -30.46 31.60 16.65
CA ARG A 130 -30.64 31.17 18.04
C ARG A 130 -30.41 32.29 19.05
N GLN A 131 -30.37 33.55 18.61
CA GLN A 131 -30.39 34.69 19.55
C GLN A 131 -31.75 34.79 20.18
N TYR A 132 -31.82 34.64 21.50
CA TYR A 132 -33.01 34.92 22.30
C TYR A 132 -33.19 36.42 22.31
N LEU A 133 -34.06 36.95 21.46
CA LEU A 133 -34.58 38.29 21.58
C LEU A 133 -35.54 38.25 22.77
N ILE A 134 -35.15 38.78 23.92
CA ILE A 134 -36.05 39.01 25.05
C ILE A 134 -37.13 39.97 24.53
N PRO A 135 -38.39 39.56 24.42
CA PRO A 135 -39.43 40.49 24.00
C PRO A 135 -39.59 41.54 25.11
N ARG A 136 -39.27 42.77 24.77
CA ARG A 136 -39.38 43.97 25.64
C ARG A 136 -40.83 44.35 25.87
N PHE A 137 -41.75 43.42 25.88
CA PHE A 137 -43.17 43.65 25.97
C PHE A 137 -43.84 42.85 27.09
N TYR A 138 -43.40 42.99 28.33
CA TYR A 138 -44.22 42.75 29.50
C TYR A 138 -43.75 43.67 30.65
N GLU A 139 -43.86 44.97 30.43
CA GLU A 139 -44.05 45.94 31.51
C GLU A 139 -45.34 46.67 31.21
N VAL A 140 -46.50 46.19 31.78
CA VAL A 140 -47.70 46.94 32.16
C VAL A 140 -48.14 46.31 33.45
#